data_197fbacf5d3b4eb2c5995ec361319b0e
#
_entry.id   197fbacf5d3b4eb2c5995ec361319b0e
#
_cell.length_a   1.000
_cell.length_b   1.000
_cell.length_c   1.000
_cell.angle_alpha   90.00
_cell.angle_beta   90.00
_cell.angle_gamma   90.00
#
_symmetry.space_group_name_H-M   'P 1'
#
loop_
_entity.id
_entity.type
_entity.pdbx_description
1 polymer ?
#
loop_
_entity_poly.entity_id
_entity_poly.type
_entity_poly.pdbx_seq_one_letter_code
_entity_poly.pdbx_strand_id
1 'polypeptide(L)'
;MRRFSRLGEHGLLWYGVGAAGALVDSGRRGRWVKATAVVGGSYLISTSIKMAIGRKRPLIEDLPHLMATPTGLSFPSSHSSSSFAAARAYGTLLPAGPLYLAASAMAFSRLYLGVHYPSDIAAGVALGSVLGTLGR
;
A
#
# COMPACT_ATOMS: atom_id res chain seq x y z
N MET A 1 2.57 -16.13 1.81
CA MET A 1 3.05 -14.82 1.35
C MET A 1 2.50 -14.41 -0.03
N ARG A 2 2.63 -15.21 -1.12
CA ARG A 2 2.15 -14.82 -2.47
C ARG A 2 0.67 -14.42 -2.52
N ARG A 3 -0.24 -15.23 -1.95
CA ARG A 3 -1.69 -14.90 -1.91
C ARG A 3 -1.98 -13.63 -1.12
N PHE A 4 -1.35 -13.48 0.04
CA PHE A 4 -1.48 -12.27 0.86
C PHE A 4 -0.97 -11.02 0.13
N SER A 5 0.19 -11.11 -0.52
CA SER A 5 0.75 -9.98 -1.29
C SER A 5 -0.16 -9.58 -2.47
N ARG A 6 -0.85 -10.54 -3.10
CA ARG A 6 -1.83 -10.23 -4.16
C ARG A 6 -3.04 -9.43 -3.66
N LEU A 7 -3.48 -9.63 -2.42
CA LEU A 7 -4.56 -8.82 -1.83
C LEU A 7 -4.20 -7.34 -1.73
N GLY A 8 -2.91 -7.01 -1.62
CA GLY A 8 -2.41 -5.63 -1.64
C GLY A 8 -2.22 -5.07 -3.04
N GLU A 9 -2.42 -5.87 -4.09
CA GLU A 9 -2.26 -5.43 -5.47
C GLU A 9 -3.29 -4.34 -5.79
N HIS A 10 -2.83 -3.25 -6.36
CA HIS A 10 -3.64 -2.03 -6.61
C HIS A 10 -4.37 -1.48 -5.37
N GLY A 11 -4.03 -1.91 -4.15
CA GLY A 11 -4.70 -1.48 -2.92
C GLY A 11 -6.05 -2.17 -2.66
N LEU A 12 -6.37 -3.27 -3.34
CA LEU A 12 -7.68 -3.95 -3.29
C LEU A 12 -8.15 -4.28 -1.88
N LEU A 13 -7.24 -4.77 -1.01
CA LEU A 13 -7.57 -5.03 0.40
C LEU A 13 -8.17 -3.80 1.08
N TRP A 14 -7.52 -2.66 0.88
CA TRP A 14 -7.88 -1.42 1.55
C TRP A 14 -9.15 -0.79 0.98
N TYR A 15 -9.41 -0.95 -0.31
CA TYR A 15 -10.69 -0.55 -0.90
C TYR A 15 -11.84 -1.41 -0.37
N GLY A 16 -11.61 -2.73 -0.18
CA GLY A 16 -12.58 -3.60 0.47
C GLY A 16 -12.91 -3.16 1.90
N VAL A 17 -11.89 -2.81 2.70
CA VAL A 17 -12.07 -2.28 4.06
C VAL A 17 -12.85 -0.96 4.03
N GLY A 18 -12.48 -0.04 3.13
CA GLY A 18 -13.16 1.25 2.98
C GLY A 18 -14.62 1.13 2.56
N ALA A 19 -14.90 0.26 1.59
CA ALA A 19 -16.27 -0.01 1.12
C ALA A 19 -17.12 -0.64 2.23
N ALA A 20 -16.61 -1.67 2.90
CA ALA A 20 -17.29 -2.30 4.04
C ALA A 20 -17.59 -1.29 5.14
N GLY A 21 -16.61 -0.46 5.51
CA GLY A 21 -16.79 0.59 6.50
C GLY A 21 -17.86 1.61 6.09
N ALA A 22 -17.85 2.06 4.84
CA ALA A 22 -18.85 3.01 4.32
C ALA A 22 -20.27 2.44 4.28
N LEU A 23 -20.42 1.11 4.12
CA LEU A 23 -21.71 0.42 4.11
C LEU A 23 -22.25 0.21 5.53
N VAL A 24 -21.38 -0.23 6.47
CA VAL A 24 -21.79 -0.61 7.82
C VAL A 24 -21.91 0.62 8.73
N ASP A 25 -21.03 1.59 8.57
CA ASP A 25 -20.95 2.81 9.40
C ASP A 25 -21.50 4.02 8.64
N SER A 26 -22.80 4.01 8.42
CA SER A 26 -23.49 5.06 7.65
C SER A 26 -23.33 6.46 8.24
N GLY A 27 -23.20 6.59 9.56
CA GLY A 27 -23.01 7.87 10.25
C GLY A 27 -21.66 8.53 9.93
N ARG A 28 -20.65 7.75 9.57
CA ARG A 28 -19.31 8.23 9.20
C ARG A 28 -18.94 7.91 7.74
N ARG A 29 -19.94 7.61 6.90
CA ARG A 29 -19.73 7.22 5.49
C ARG A 29 -18.83 8.20 4.73
N GLY A 30 -19.03 9.51 4.88
CA GLY A 30 -18.21 10.53 4.22
C GLY A 30 -16.72 10.42 4.60
N ARG A 31 -16.42 10.10 5.85
CA ARG A 31 -15.03 9.89 6.31
C ARG A 31 -14.44 8.63 5.71
N TRP A 32 -15.20 7.55 5.60
CA TRP A 32 -14.78 6.31 4.94
C TRP A 32 -14.46 6.54 3.47
N VAL A 33 -15.33 7.25 2.74
CA VAL A 33 -15.12 7.59 1.34
C VAL A 33 -13.88 8.47 1.16
N LYS A 34 -13.73 9.52 1.98
CA LYS A 34 -12.55 10.39 1.96
C LYS A 34 -11.25 9.59 2.20
N ALA A 35 -11.21 8.77 3.24
CA ALA A 35 -10.06 7.95 3.56
C ALA A 35 -9.71 6.98 2.42
N THR A 36 -10.71 6.35 1.82
CA THR A 36 -10.53 5.44 0.68
C THR A 36 -10.00 6.18 -0.56
N ALA A 37 -10.50 7.38 -0.83
CA ALA A 37 -9.99 8.21 -1.92
C ALA A 37 -8.51 8.58 -1.72
N VAL A 38 -8.09 8.86 -0.49
CA VAL A 38 -6.67 9.11 -0.16
C VAL A 38 -5.80 7.88 -0.38
N VAL A 39 -6.29 6.69 -0.07
CA VAL A 39 -5.58 5.43 -0.40
C VAL A 39 -5.37 5.29 -1.91
N GLY A 40 -6.40 5.56 -2.69
CA GLY A 40 -6.33 5.56 -4.16
C GLY A 40 -5.35 6.60 -4.69
N GLY A 41 -5.42 7.81 -4.17
CA GLY A 41 -4.48 8.90 -4.50
C GLY A 41 -3.03 8.53 -4.19
N SER A 42 -2.79 7.91 -3.04
CA SER A 42 -1.46 7.43 -2.65
C SER A 42 -0.91 6.38 -3.63
N TYR A 43 -1.77 5.45 -4.07
CA TYR A 43 -1.40 4.46 -5.10
C TYR A 43 -1.05 5.14 -6.44
N LEU A 44 -1.87 6.10 -6.89
CA LEU A 44 -1.64 6.81 -8.16
C LEU A 44 -0.36 7.65 -8.11
N ILE A 45 -0.15 8.41 -7.04
CA ILE A 45 1.06 9.22 -6.85
C ILE A 45 2.30 8.34 -6.82
N SER A 46 2.27 7.25 -6.06
CA SER A 46 3.36 6.28 -6.00
C SER A 46 3.66 5.68 -7.38
N THR A 47 2.63 5.38 -8.17
CA THR A 47 2.78 4.83 -9.51
C THR A 47 3.36 5.88 -10.48
N SER A 48 2.93 7.13 -10.40
CA SER A 48 3.48 8.24 -11.20
C SER A 48 4.96 8.46 -10.90
N ILE A 49 5.35 8.49 -9.62
CA ILE A 49 6.76 8.59 -9.21
C ILE A 49 7.56 7.41 -9.76
N LYS A 50 6.99 6.21 -9.68
CA LYS A 50 7.60 4.99 -10.21
C LYS A 50 7.93 5.10 -11.70
N MET A 51 6.98 5.59 -12.48
CA MET A 51 7.17 5.78 -13.93
C MET A 51 8.23 6.84 -14.22
N ALA A 52 8.28 7.92 -13.43
CA ALA A 52 9.26 9.00 -13.60
C ALA A 52 10.69 8.56 -13.24
N ILE A 53 10.87 7.79 -12.16
CA ILE A 53 12.19 7.35 -11.69
C ILE A 53 12.72 6.15 -12.49
N GLY A 54 11.86 5.23 -12.91
CA GLY A 54 12.22 4.11 -13.77
C GLY A 54 13.16 3.07 -13.13
N ARG A 55 13.26 3.00 -11.78
CA ARG A 55 14.14 2.06 -11.09
C ARG A 55 13.71 0.62 -11.33
N LYS A 56 14.61 -0.21 -11.85
CA LYS A 56 14.37 -1.66 -12.05
C LYS A 56 14.34 -2.40 -10.71
N ARG A 57 13.63 -3.54 -10.70
CA ARG A 57 13.55 -4.42 -9.53
C ARG A 57 14.88 -5.12 -9.25
N PRO A 58 15.08 -5.60 -7.99
CA PRO A 58 16.25 -6.42 -7.67
C PRO A 58 16.29 -7.66 -8.57
N LEU A 59 17.45 -7.93 -9.15
CA LEU A 59 17.77 -9.20 -9.80
C LEU A 59 18.75 -9.89 -8.86
N ILE A 60 18.34 -10.99 -8.25
CA ILE A 60 19.22 -11.82 -7.43
C ILE A 60 19.67 -12.95 -8.34
N GLU A 61 20.98 -13.05 -8.58
CA GLU A 61 21.55 -14.14 -9.39
C GLU A 61 21.06 -15.48 -8.85
N ASP A 62 20.67 -16.38 -9.75
CA ASP A 62 20.15 -17.73 -9.47
C ASP A 62 18.81 -17.81 -8.71
N LEU A 63 18.15 -16.68 -8.39
CA LEU A 63 16.85 -16.70 -7.73
C LEU A 63 15.80 -15.94 -8.58
N PRO A 64 14.88 -16.64 -9.24
CA PRO A 64 13.80 -16.00 -9.96
C PRO A 64 12.88 -15.29 -8.96
N HIS A 65 12.28 -14.15 -9.38
CA HIS A 65 11.27 -13.48 -8.57
C HIS A 65 10.18 -14.46 -8.12
N LEU A 66 9.88 -14.49 -6.83
CA LEU A 66 8.90 -15.40 -6.25
C LEU A 66 7.46 -15.09 -6.69
N MET A 67 7.23 -13.97 -7.40
CA MET A 67 5.95 -13.65 -8.01
C MET A 67 6.10 -12.72 -9.22
N ALA A 68 5.16 -12.83 -10.16
CA ALA A 68 5.00 -11.85 -11.23
C ALA A 68 4.51 -10.51 -10.68
N THR A 69 4.91 -9.42 -11.31
CA THR A 69 4.53 -8.05 -10.94
C THR A 69 4.00 -7.30 -12.16
N PRO A 70 3.03 -6.37 -12.01
CA PRO A 70 2.46 -5.63 -13.14
C PRO A 70 3.48 -4.82 -13.95
N THR A 71 4.54 -4.36 -13.28
CA THR A 71 5.62 -3.60 -13.93
C THR A 71 6.99 -4.10 -13.48
N GLY A 72 8.01 -3.95 -14.34
CA GLY A 72 9.42 -4.21 -13.99
C GLY A 72 10.05 -3.17 -13.07
N LEU A 73 9.28 -2.15 -12.63
CA LEU A 73 9.78 -1.02 -11.85
C LEU A 73 9.55 -1.22 -10.36
N SER A 74 10.47 -0.70 -9.52
CA SER A 74 10.47 -0.95 -8.07
C SER A 74 10.16 0.27 -7.22
N PHE A 75 10.74 1.43 -7.48
CA PHE A 75 10.70 2.58 -6.58
C PHE A 75 9.60 3.59 -6.94
N PRO A 76 8.85 4.08 -5.95
CA PRO A 76 8.68 3.54 -4.61
C PRO A 76 7.75 2.31 -4.60
N SER A 77 7.62 1.63 -3.45
CA SER A 77 6.69 0.50 -3.29
C SER A 77 5.25 0.99 -3.16
N SER A 78 4.44 0.79 -4.19
CA SER A 78 3.02 1.18 -4.18
C SER A 78 2.20 0.38 -3.15
N HIS A 79 2.57 -0.89 -2.87
CA HIS A 79 1.96 -1.69 -1.81
C HIS A 79 2.20 -1.06 -0.43
N SER A 80 3.44 -0.63 -0.15
CA SER A 80 3.76 0.04 1.12
C SER A 80 3.07 1.39 1.22
N SER A 81 3.08 2.19 0.13
CA SER A 81 2.45 3.50 0.10
C SER A 81 0.95 3.41 0.38
N SER A 82 0.20 2.59 -0.37
CA SER A 82 -1.25 2.44 -0.15
C SER A 82 -1.58 1.85 1.22
N SER A 83 -0.78 0.89 1.72
CA SER A 83 -1.02 0.27 3.03
C SER A 83 -0.80 1.23 4.19
N PHE A 84 0.26 2.02 4.17
CA PHE A 84 0.51 2.99 5.24
C PHE A 84 -0.41 4.22 5.13
N ALA A 85 -0.83 4.61 3.92
CA ALA A 85 -1.89 5.60 3.74
C ALA A 85 -3.22 5.11 4.34
N ALA A 86 -3.59 3.84 4.10
CA ALA A 86 -4.78 3.24 4.67
C ALA A 86 -4.71 3.15 6.20
N ALA A 87 -3.60 2.63 6.75
CA ALA A 87 -3.42 2.54 8.20
C ALA A 87 -3.55 3.91 8.88
N ARG A 88 -3.00 4.95 8.26
CA ARG A 88 -3.07 6.33 8.78
C ARG A 88 -4.46 6.92 8.66
N ALA A 89 -5.11 6.78 7.50
CA ALA A 89 -6.42 7.37 7.22
C ALA A 89 -7.54 6.65 8.00
N TYR A 90 -7.57 5.31 7.95
CA TYR A 90 -8.58 4.53 8.67
C TYR A 90 -8.33 4.46 10.19
N GLY A 91 -7.12 4.77 10.67
CA GLY A 91 -6.79 4.77 12.09
C GLY A 91 -7.59 5.76 12.95
N THR A 92 -8.40 6.64 12.33
CA THR A 92 -9.39 7.48 13.02
C THR A 92 -10.79 6.84 13.08
N LEU A 93 -10.99 5.74 12.37
CA LEU A 93 -12.26 5.03 12.23
C LEU A 93 -12.22 3.63 12.85
N LEU A 94 -11.04 3.02 12.85
CA LEU A 94 -10.73 1.69 13.37
C LEU A 94 -9.53 1.74 14.33
N PRO A 95 -9.32 0.72 15.16
CA PRO A 95 -8.11 0.60 15.98
C PRO A 95 -6.85 0.62 15.12
N ALA A 96 -5.93 1.55 15.40
CA ALA A 96 -4.76 1.79 14.58
C ALA A 96 -3.75 0.62 14.62
N GLY A 97 -3.60 -0.05 15.75
CA GLY A 97 -2.63 -1.14 15.93
C GLY A 97 -2.76 -2.25 14.86
N PRO A 98 -3.92 -2.90 14.71
CA PRO A 98 -4.14 -3.91 13.69
C PRO A 98 -3.91 -3.40 12.24
N LEU A 99 -4.27 -2.14 11.97
CA LEU A 99 -4.06 -1.54 10.64
C LEU A 99 -2.57 -1.40 10.32
N TYR A 100 -1.77 -0.89 11.26
CA TYR A 100 -0.31 -0.78 11.09
C TYR A 100 0.37 -2.14 11.05
N LEU A 101 -0.12 -3.12 11.81
CA LEU A 101 0.39 -4.50 11.73
C LEU A 101 0.16 -5.08 10.32
N ALA A 102 -1.04 -4.95 9.78
CA ALA A 102 -1.36 -5.40 8.42
C ALA A 102 -0.54 -4.65 7.35
N ALA A 103 -0.38 -3.33 7.49
CA ALA A 103 0.44 -2.52 6.59
C ALA A 103 1.92 -2.95 6.62
N SER A 104 2.47 -3.20 7.81
CA SER A 104 3.84 -3.69 8.00
C SER A 104 4.04 -5.09 7.42
N ALA A 105 3.09 -5.99 7.64
CA ALA A 105 3.11 -7.33 7.04
C ALA A 105 3.06 -7.26 5.50
N MET A 106 2.26 -6.34 4.94
CA MET A 106 2.21 -6.10 3.49
C MET A 106 3.57 -5.60 2.97
N ALA A 107 4.17 -4.60 3.61
CA ALA A 107 5.48 -4.06 3.26
C ALA A 107 6.57 -5.15 3.33
N PHE A 108 6.60 -5.92 4.43
CA PHE A 108 7.55 -7.02 4.61
C PHE A 108 7.39 -8.11 3.53
N SER A 109 6.15 -8.41 3.14
CA SER A 109 5.89 -9.41 2.10
C SER A 109 6.61 -9.09 0.78
N ARG A 110 6.82 -7.80 0.48
CA ARG A 110 7.49 -7.34 -0.75
C ARG A 110 9.00 -7.55 -0.71
N LEU A 111 9.60 -7.43 0.48
CA LEU A 111 11.01 -7.80 0.70
C LEU A 111 11.20 -9.31 0.62
N TYR A 112 10.35 -10.06 1.33
CA TYR A 112 10.38 -11.51 1.35
C TYR A 112 10.26 -12.13 -0.06
N LEU A 113 9.43 -11.51 -0.92
CA LEU A 113 9.24 -11.97 -2.30
C LEU A 113 10.34 -11.49 -3.26
N GLY A 114 11.34 -10.73 -2.79
CA GLY A 114 12.48 -10.28 -3.58
C GLY A 114 12.14 -9.25 -4.68
N VAL A 115 10.96 -8.60 -4.59
CA VAL A 115 10.46 -7.71 -5.65
C VAL A 115 10.72 -6.22 -5.40
N HIS A 116 11.25 -5.85 -4.22
CA HIS A 116 11.58 -4.48 -3.84
C HIS A 116 12.88 -4.41 -3.02
N TYR A 117 13.60 -3.30 -3.17
CA TYR A 117 14.68 -2.95 -2.26
C TYR A 117 14.13 -2.40 -0.94
N PRO A 118 14.90 -2.49 0.18
CA PRO A 118 14.50 -1.86 1.44
C PRO A 118 14.19 -0.36 1.30
N SER A 119 14.95 0.37 0.47
CA SER A 119 14.73 1.78 0.18
C SER A 119 13.39 2.06 -0.53
N ASP A 120 12.90 1.14 -1.38
CA ASP A 120 11.60 1.27 -2.03
C ASP A 120 10.47 1.18 -1.00
N ILE A 121 10.65 0.30 -0.01
CA ILE A 121 9.71 0.12 1.10
C ILE A 121 9.72 1.37 1.98
N ALA A 122 10.90 1.83 2.41
CA ALA A 122 11.01 3.01 3.27
C ALA A 122 10.39 4.26 2.61
N ALA A 123 10.66 4.48 1.32
CA ALA A 123 10.06 5.57 0.56
C ALA A 123 8.53 5.43 0.45
N GLY A 124 8.03 4.20 0.20
CA GLY A 124 6.59 3.92 0.16
C GLY A 124 5.92 4.16 1.52
N VAL A 125 6.54 3.72 2.62
CA VAL A 125 6.06 3.95 3.99
C VAL A 125 5.98 5.45 4.29
N ALA A 126 7.03 6.20 4.00
CA ALA A 126 7.06 7.65 4.22
C ALA A 126 5.98 8.36 3.41
N LEU A 127 5.91 8.09 2.10
CA LEU A 127 4.91 8.66 1.20
C LEU A 127 3.48 8.36 1.67
N GLY A 128 3.19 7.10 1.96
CA GLY A 128 1.86 6.68 2.42
C GLY A 128 1.48 7.30 3.76
N SER A 129 2.43 7.36 4.70
CA SER A 129 2.19 7.97 6.02
C SER A 129 1.88 9.47 5.92
N VAL A 130 2.56 10.20 5.05
CA VAL A 130 2.30 11.63 4.80
C VAL A 130 0.93 11.80 4.13
N LEU A 131 0.68 11.14 3.01
CA LEU A 131 -0.58 11.27 2.27
C LEU A 131 -1.78 10.81 3.10
N GLY A 132 -1.62 9.75 3.92
CA GLY A 132 -2.67 9.25 4.80
C GLY A 132 -3.18 10.28 5.82
N THR A 133 -2.41 11.34 6.13
CA THR A 133 -2.88 12.43 6.99
C THR A 133 -4.05 13.20 6.38
N LEU A 134 -4.13 13.25 5.05
CA LEU A 134 -5.20 13.94 4.32
C LEU A 134 -6.55 13.20 4.44
N GLY A 135 -6.54 11.91 4.78
CA GLY A 135 -7.73 11.08 4.95
C GLY A 135 -8.36 11.12 6.35
N ARG A 136 -7.78 11.85 7.28
CA ARG A 136 -8.21 11.93 8.68
C ARG A 136 -9.34 12.91 8.88
#